data_0f92fd1d319e63bf525cd45b38322cad
#
_entry.id   0f92fd1d319e63bf525cd45b38322cad
#
_cell.length_a   1.000
_cell.length_b   1.000
_cell.length_c   1.000
_cell.angle_alpha   90.00
_cell.angle_beta   90.00
_cell.angle_gamma   90.00
#
_symmetry.space_group_name_H-M   'P 1'
#
loop_
_entity.id
_entity.type
_entity.pdbx_description
1 polymer ?
#
loop_
_entity_poly.entity_id
_entity_poly.type
_entity_poly.pdbx_seq_one_letter_code
_entity_poly.pdbx_strand_id
1 'polypeptide(L)'
;MITTVEDGKAITLQGNPEHPITQGFLCWKIQNALKFVYSPERLKRPLKRVGKKGTDNFKEITWEEAYREIAHQMENVRTKHGAEAILPFHYYGHMGLLNKQLPQRIFTTLGTSNCSPTVCSNAGRTAMQYVYGGFWGLDPEEIPSSKLIIFWGLNGPWSNLHGYNMVKQAVRNGAKFYVIDPLKTGKLGKHLAIKPNTDGVLALGIANYLITSNMYDKEHVEKYTHGFEQFREVAKGFDLERVSRITDLSVEDIRELSEDLYRIRPSFIHLGFGIQKHL
;
A
#
# COMPACT_ATOMS: atom_id res chain seq x y z
N MET A 1 -13.50 -12.51 -10.45
CA MET A 1 -14.86 -12.31 -9.96
C MET A 1 -15.83 -12.81 -11.03
N ILE A 2 -16.83 -13.57 -10.63
CA ILE A 2 -17.91 -14.10 -11.48
C ILE A 2 -19.18 -13.37 -11.10
N THR A 3 -19.92 -12.88 -12.11
CA THR A 3 -21.17 -12.15 -11.89
C THR A 3 -22.27 -12.90 -12.62
N THR A 4 -23.34 -13.28 -11.91
CA THR A 4 -24.55 -13.82 -12.55
C THR A 4 -25.49 -12.67 -12.88
N VAL A 5 -26.01 -12.68 -14.11
CA VAL A 5 -26.91 -11.64 -14.62
C VAL A 5 -28.21 -12.31 -15.08
N GLU A 6 -29.34 -11.81 -14.60
CA GLU A 6 -30.69 -12.20 -15.02
C GLU A 6 -31.43 -10.93 -15.44
N ASP A 7 -32.07 -10.97 -16.59
CA ASP A 7 -32.83 -9.84 -17.18
C ASP A 7 -32.07 -8.51 -17.16
N GLY A 8 -30.76 -8.57 -17.50
CA GLY A 8 -29.89 -7.38 -17.53
C GLY A 8 -29.47 -6.85 -16.14
N LYS A 9 -29.84 -7.53 -15.06
CA LYS A 9 -29.51 -7.14 -13.70
C LYS A 9 -28.56 -8.15 -13.06
N ALA A 10 -27.47 -7.67 -12.50
CA ALA A 10 -26.56 -8.50 -11.71
C ALA A 10 -27.23 -8.92 -10.40
N ILE A 11 -27.33 -10.23 -10.15
CA ILE A 11 -28.01 -10.80 -8.97
C ILE A 11 -27.04 -11.39 -7.96
N THR A 12 -25.89 -11.92 -8.42
CA THR A 12 -24.84 -12.44 -7.51
C THR A 12 -23.45 -11.98 -7.94
N LEU A 13 -22.57 -11.93 -6.95
CA LEU A 13 -21.13 -11.76 -7.15
C LEU A 13 -20.41 -12.88 -6.39
N GLN A 14 -19.54 -13.60 -7.08
CA GLN A 14 -18.75 -14.69 -6.53
C GLN A 14 -17.27 -14.52 -6.89
N GLY A 15 -16.38 -15.01 -6.04
CA GLY A 15 -14.97 -15.12 -6.37
C GLY A 15 -14.76 -16.20 -7.43
N ASN A 16 -13.81 -15.97 -8.34
CA ASN A 16 -13.36 -17.03 -9.24
C ASN A 16 -12.39 -17.96 -8.50
N PRO A 17 -12.73 -19.23 -8.25
CA PRO A 17 -11.85 -20.18 -7.56
C PRO A 17 -10.59 -20.49 -8.36
N GLU A 18 -10.62 -20.36 -9.69
CA GLU A 18 -9.47 -20.59 -10.56
C GLU A 18 -8.47 -19.42 -10.60
N HIS A 19 -8.81 -18.28 -9.98
CA HIS A 19 -7.90 -17.14 -9.96
C HIS A 19 -6.75 -17.40 -8.97
N PRO A 20 -5.48 -17.40 -9.40
CA PRO A 20 -4.35 -17.89 -8.59
C PRO A 20 -4.16 -17.12 -7.28
N ILE A 21 -4.35 -15.81 -7.30
CA ILE A 21 -4.14 -14.96 -6.12
C ILE A 21 -5.36 -14.94 -5.20
N THR A 22 -6.58 -14.80 -5.75
CA THR A 22 -7.78 -14.62 -4.92
C THR A 22 -8.45 -15.92 -4.52
N GLN A 23 -8.25 -17.00 -5.28
CA GLN A 23 -8.70 -18.37 -4.98
C GLN A 23 -10.17 -18.42 -4.53
N GLY A 24 -11.04 -17.70 -5.24
CA GLY A 24 -12.45 -17.61 -4.91
C GLY A 24 -12.82 -16.66 -3.76
N PHE A 25 -11.83 -16.06 -3.07
CA PHE A 25 -12.12 -15.13 -2.00
C PHE A 25 -12.55 -13.76 -2.53
N LEU A 26 -13.64 -13.23 -1.99
CA LEU A 26 -14.05 -11.83 -2.14
C LEU A 26 -14.05 -11.13 -0.77
N CYS A 27 -13.47 -9.95 -0.70
CA CYS A 27 -13.56 -9.13 0.51
C CYS A 27 -15.01 -8.65 0.71
N TRP A 28 -15.39 -8.38 1.95
CA TRP A 28 -16.74 -7.97 2.32
C TRP A 28 -17.25 -6.73 1.53
N LYS A 29 -16.37 -5.84 1.11
CA LYS A 29 -16.72 -4.67 0.30
C LYS A 29 -17.30 -5.08 -1.05
N ILE A 30 -16.66 -6.04 -1.71
CA ILE A 30 -17.09 -6.53 -3.02
C ILE A 30 -18.30 -7.46 -2.88
N GLN A 31 -18.39 -8.27 -1.81
CA GLN A 31 -19.59 -9.08 -1.52
C GLN A 31 -20.85 -8.22 -1.42
N ASN A 32 -20.74 -6.98 -0.96
CA ASN A 32 -21.85 -6.04 -0.84
C ASN A 32 -21.96 -5.04 -2.03
N ALA A 33 -21.15 -5.19 -3.07
CA ALA A 33 -21.10 -4.22 -4.17
C ALA A 33 -22.45 -4.06 -4.89
N LEU A 34 -23.25 -5.12 -5.03
CA LEU A 34 -24.58 -5.03 -5.65
C LEU A 34 -25.54 -4.17 -4.85
N LYS A 35 -25.48 -4.23 -3.51
CA LYS A 35 -26.28 -3.35 -2.64
C LYS A 35 -25.95 -1.88 -2.89
N PHE A 36 -24.66 -1.59 -3.10
CA PHE A 36 -24.19 -0.26 -3.42
C PHE A 36 -24.59 0.17 -4.84
N VAL A 37 -24.41 -0.72 -5.83
CA VAL A 37 -24.74 -0.45 -7.25
C VAL A 37 -26.22 -0.18 -7.42
N TYR A 38 -27.09 -0.93 -6.73
CA TYR A 38 -28.56 -0.83 -6.85
C TYR A 38 -29.21 -0.04 -5.71
N SER A 39 -28.42 0.67 -4.90
CA SER A 39 -28.97 1.53 -3.85
C SER A 39 -29.92 2.61 -4.44
N PRO A 40 -31.10 2.81 -3.88
CA PRO A 40 -31.98 3.89 -4.27
C PRO A 40 -31.36 5.29 -4.03
N GLU A 41 -30.42 5.40 -3.09
CA GLU A 41 -29.70 6.64 -2.77
C GLU A 41 -28.53 6.93 -3.73
N ARG A 42 -28.23 5.99 -4.64
CA ARG A 42 -27.15 6.19 -5.61
C ARG A 42 -27.46 7.36 -6.53
N LEU A 43 -26.55 8.32 -6.62
CA LEU A 43 -26.63 9.42 -7.57
C LEU A 43 -26.57 8.89 -9.01
N LYS A 44 -27.60 9.18 -9.80
CA LYS A 44 -27.72 8.74 -11.20
C LYS A 44 -27.52 9.89 -12.18
N ARG A 45 -27.54 11.12 -11.70
CA ARG A 45 -27.36 12.33 -12.48
C ARG A 45 -26.37 13.28 -11.80
N PRO A 46 -25.71 14.16 -12.55
CA PRO A 46 -24.89 15.21 -11.95
C PRO A 46 -25.71 16.14 -11.06
N LEU A 47 -25.10 16.61 -9.99
CA LEU A 47 -25.68 17.57 -9.08
C LEU A 47 -24.92 18.90 -9.15
N LYS A 48 -25.65 20.00 -9.39
CA LYS A 48 -25.11 21.34 -9.30
C LYS A 48 -25.54 22.02 -8.00
N ARG A 49 -24.57 22.54 -7.25
CA ARG A 49 -24.90 23.33 -6.06
C ARG A 49 -25.56 24.65 -6.44
N VAL A 50 -26.69 24.95 -5.81
CA VAL A 50 -27.43 26.18 -6.00
C VAL A 50 -27.42 27.10 -4.78
N GLY A 51 -26.84 26.63 -3.66
CA GLY A 51 -26.66 27.36 -2.42
C GLY A 51 -25.24 27.79 -2.14
N LYS A 52 -25.02 28.37 -0.96
CA LYS A 52 -23.69 28.72 -0.46
C LYS A 52 -22.83 27.46 -0.31
N LYS A 53 -21.51 27.60 -0.44
CA LYS A 53 -20.56 26.51 -0.16
C LYS A 53 -20.74 26.02 1.29
N GLY A 54 -20.81 24.68 1.47
CA GLY A 54 -21.06 24.05 2.78
C GLY A 54 -22.54 23.81 3.10
N THR A 55 -23.47 24.15 2.19
CA THR A 55 -24.88 23.77 2.31
C THR A 55 -25.22 22.60 1.41
N ASP A 56 -26.20 21.78 1.81
CA ASP A 56 -26.65 20.59 1.05
C ASP A 56 -27.73 20.97 -0.02
N ASN A 57 -27.67 22.18 -0.52
CA ASN A 57 -28.63 22.65 -1.52
C ASN A 57 -28.10 22.38 -2.94
N PHE A 58 -28.56 21.27 -3.54
CA PHE A 58 -28.18 20.83 -4.87
C PHE A 58 -29.40 20.64 -5.76
N LYS A 59 -29.20 20.87 -7.06
CA LYS A 59 -30.17 20.59 -8.12
C LYS A 59 -29.61 19.56 -9.07
N GLU A 60 -30.43 18.58 -9.47
CA GLU A 60 -30.08 17.69 -10.57
C GLU A 60 -29.99 18.45 -11.89
N ILE A 61 -28.97 18.13 -12.67
CA ILE A 61 -28.77 18.66 -14.03
C ILE A 61 -28.49 17.52 -14.99
N THR A 62 -28.57 17.78 -16.30
CA THR A 62 -28.21 16.79 -17.31
C THR A 62 -26.69 16.68 -17.44
N TRP A 63 -26.22 15.60 -18.06
CA TRP A 63 -24.80 15.44 -18.38
C TRP A 63 -24.31 16.52 -19.35
N GLU A 64 -25.13 16.91 -20.32
CA GLU A 64 -24.84 17.95 -21.30
C GLU A 64 -24.66 19.31 -20.62
N GLU A 65 -25.54 19.62 -19.66
CA GLU A 65 -25.41 20.84 -18.86
C GLU A 65 -24.12 20.82 -18.02
N ALA A 66 -23.78 19.67 -17.38
CA ALA A 66 -22.59 19.53 -16.60
C ALA A 66 -21.33 19.72 -17.46
N TYR A 67 -21.25 19.05 -18.60
CA TYR A 67 -20.10 19.18 -19.52
C TYR A 67 -19.95 20.59 -20.07
N ARG A 68 -21.03 21.23 -20.45
CA ARG A 68 -21.01 22.62 -20.96
C ARG A 68 -20.51 23.59 -19.90
N GLU A 69 -20.97 23.44 -18.67
CA GLU A 69 -20.54 24.30 -17.58
C GLU A 69 -19.09 24.11 -17.22
N ILE A 70 -18.64 22.86 -17.10
CA ILE A 70 -17.22 22.54 -16.81
C ILE A 70 -16.31 23.09 -17.92
N ALA A 71 -16.64 22.83 -19.20
CA ALA A 71 -15.86 23.31 -20.32
C ALA A 71 -15.80 24.87 -20.36
N HIS A 72 -16.94 25.52 -20.11
CA HIS A 72 -16.99 26.98 -20.05
C HIS A 72 -16.11 27.54 -18.92
N GLN A 73 -16.15 26.95 -17.73
CA GLN A 73 -15.30 27.41 -16.61
C GLN A 73 -13.81 27.17 -16.88
N MET A 74 -13.47 26.03 -17.45
CA MET A 74 -12.07 25.74 -17.83
C MET A 74 -11.58 26.75 -18.87
N GLU A 75 -12.40 27.06 -19.90
CA GLU A 75 -12.05 28.06 -20.93
C GLU A 75 -11.92 29.46 -20.35
N ASN A 76 -12.79 29.86 -19.42
CA ASN A 76 -12.69 31.13 -18.72
C ASN A 76 -11.37 31.25 -17.93
N VAL A 77 -10.98 30.19 -17.20
CA VAL A 77 -9.71 30.18 -16.48
C VAL A 77 -8.54 30.26 -17.45
N ARG A 78 -8.56 29.43 -18.50
CA ARG A 78 -7.52 29.40 -19.54
C ARG A 78 -7.32 30.77 -20.20
N THR A 79 -8.41 31.43 -20.56
CA THR A 79 -8.38 32.73 -21.22
C THR A 79 -7.88 33.86 -20.32
N LYS A 80 -8.24 33.83 -19.02
CA LYS A 80 -7.89 34.90 -18.07
C LYS A 80 -6.53 34.71 -17.41
N HIS A 81 -6.11 33.48 -17.20
CA HIS A 81 -4.97 33.16 -16.33
C HIS A 81 -3.95 32.18 -16.94
N GLY A 82 -4.19 31.71 -18.18
CA GLY A 82 -3.39 30.68 -18.80
C GLY A 82 -3.85 29.26 -18.46
N ALA A 83 -3.44 28.28 -19.25
CA ALA A 83 -3.80 26.88 -19.03
C ALA A 83 -3.18 26.31 -17.75
N GLU A 84 -2.02 26.78 -17.36
CA GLU A 84 -1.30 26.37 -16.16
C GLU A 84 -2.04 26.72 -14.85
N ALA A 85 -3.00 27.65 -14.90
CA ALA A 85 -3.86 27.95 -13.74
C ALA A 85 -4.88 26.84 -13.44
N ILE A 86 -5.01 25.85 -14.33
CA ILE A 86 -5.83 24.66 -14.11
C ILE A 86 -4.93 23.55 -13.56
N LEU A 87 -5.17 23.13 -12.31
CA LEU A 87 -4.47 22.02 -11.67
C LEU A 87 -5.37 20.78 -11.58
N PRO A 88 -5.13 19.73 -12.39
CA PRO A 88 -5.84 18.46 -12.25
C PRO A 88 -5.34 17.76 -10.98
N PHE A 89 -6.11 17.84 -9.91
CA PHE A 89 -5.78 17.17 -8.66
C PHE A 89 -6.38 15.77 -8.64
N HIS A 90 -5.55 14.78 -8.85
CA HIS A 90 -5.97 13.37 -8.90
C HIS A 90 -4.95 12.46 -8.24
N TYR A 91 -5.39 11.28 -7.84
CA TYR A 91 -4.52 10.21 -7.33
C TYR A 91 -5.14 8.83 -7.60
N TYR A 92 -4.70 7.82 -6.86
CA TYR A 92 -5.18 6.46 -7.01
C TYR A 92 -6.54 6.27 -6.33
N GLY A 93 -7.60 6.21 -7.09
CA GLY A 93 -8.91 5.73 -6.65
C GLY A 93 -9.32 4.58 -7.55
N HIS A 94 -9.49 4.89 -8.82
CA HIS A 94 -9.84 3.91 -9.85
C HIS A 94 -8.58 3.48 -10.61
N MET A 95 -8.21 2.21 -10.48
CA MET A 95 -6.97 1.66 -11.08
C MET A 95 -7.20 0.99 -12.44
N GLY A 96 -8.41 1.09 -13.00
CA GLY A 96 -8.72 0.57 -14.34
C GLY A 96 -7.88 1.24 -15.42
N LEU A 97 -7.44 0.46 -16.39
CA LEU A 97 -6.52 0.91 -17.46
C LEU A 97 -7.01 2.17 -18.19
N LEU A 98 -8.28 2.20 -18.56
CA LEU A 98 -8.88 3.33 -19.28
C LEU A 98 -9.12 4.52 -18.35
N ASN A 99 -9.73 4.31 -17.19
CA ASN A 99 -10.19 5.37 -16.30
C ASN A 99 -9.05 6.07 -15.57
N LYS A 100 -7.94 5.40 -15.32
CA LYS A 100 -6.78 5.97 -14.63
C LYS A 100 -6.08 7.04 -15.47
N GLN A 101 -5.95 6.85 -16.77
CA GLN A 101 -5.13 7.70 -17.63
C GLN A 101 -5.93 8.55 -18.62
N LEU A 102 -7.19 8.22 -18.88
CA LEU A 102 -7.99 8.94 -19.85
C LEU A 102 -8.13 10.45 -19.54
N PRO A 103 -8.44 10.87 -18.29
CA PRO A 103 -8.50 12.28 -17.95
C PRO A 103 -7.18 13.02 -18.16
N GLN A 104 -6.04 12.36 -17.91
CA GLN A 104 -4.72 12.97 -18.08
C GLN A 104 -4.46 13.40 -19.52
N ARG A 105 -4.96 12.65 -20.51
CA ARG A 105 -4.83 13.03 -21.92
C ARG A 105 -5.47 14.38 -22.23
N ILE A 106 -6.65 14.63 -21.67
CA ILE A 106 -7.37 15.92 -21.83
C ILE A 106 -6.52 17.05 -21.25
N PHE A 107 -6.05 16.91 -20.03
CA PHE A 107 -5.28 17.93 -19.34
C PHE A 107 -3.94 18.19 -20.00
N THR A 108 -3.24 17.15 -20.46
CA THR A 108 -1.99 17.29 -21.21
C THR A 108 -2.20 18.03 -22.54
N THR A 109 -3.29 17.73 -23.26
CA THR A 109 -3.64 18.41 -24.52
C THR A 109 -3.97 19.88 -24.30
N LEU A 110 -4.60 20.22 -23.17
CA LEU A 110 -4.92 21.60 -22.80
C LEU A 110 -3.70 22.39 -22.28
N GLY A 111 -2.58 21.75 -22.02
CA GLY A 111 -1.37 22.39 -21.48
C GLY A 111 -1.51 22.82 -20.02
N THR A 112 -2.28 22.10 -19.22
CA THR A 112 -2.50 22.44 -17.81
C THR A 112 -1.29 22.08 -16.93
N SER A 113 -1.25 22.60 -15.71
CA SER A 113 -0.29 22.16 -14.69
C SER A 113 -0.43 20.68 -14.39
N ASN A 114 0.67 20.07 -13.92
CA ASN A 114 0.68 18.67 -13.48
C ASN A 114 0.71 18.57 -11.97
N CYS A 115 -0.11 17.66 -11.41
CA CYS A 115 -0.01 17.27 -10.01
C CYS A 115 0.99 16.13 -9.87
N SER A 116 2.04 16.33 -9.06
CA SER A 116 2.96 15.25 -8.71
C SER A 116 2.34 14.36 -7.63
N PRO A 117 2.05 13.08 -7.90
CA PRO A 117 1.39 12.19 -6.94
C PRO A 117 2.40 11.64 -5.92
N THR A 118 2.95 12.49 -5.08
CA THR A 118 4.05 12.14 -4.14
C THR A 118 3.61 11.83 -2.72
N VAL A 119 2.37 12.10 -2.35
CA VAL A 119 1.90 12.08 -0.96
C VAL A 119 1.74 10.67 -0.37
N CYS A 120 1.60 9.64 -1.19
CA CYS A 120 1.26 8.29 -0.71
C CYS A 120 2.49 7.36 -0.61
N SER A 121 3.08 6.95 -1.72
CA SER A 121 4.06 5.85 -1.76
C SER A 121 5.44 6.26 -2.27
N ASN A 122 5.63 7.51 -2.60
CA ASN A 122 6.84 7.94 -3.32
C ASN A 122 8.11 7.83 -2.46
N ALA A 123 8.02 8.08 -1.16
CA ALA A 123 9.17 7.95 -0.26
C ALA A 123 9.75 6.52 -0.28
N GLY A 124 8.90 5.50 -0.05
CA GLY A 124 9.33 4.11 -0.12
C GLY A 124 9.78 3.68 -1.52
N ARG A 125 9.08 4.13 -2.57
CA ARG A 125 9.49 3.85 -3.95
C ARG A 125 10.87 4.43 -4.26
N THR A 126 11.15 5.65 -3.84
CA THR A 126 12.44 6.30 -4.03
C THR A 126 13.54 5.56 -3.28
N ALA A 127 13.30 5.16 -2.03
CA ALA A 127 14.24 4.36 -1.26
C ALA A 127 14.57 3.02 -1.96
N MET A 128 13.56 2.29 -2.44
CA MET A 128 13.75 1.06 -3.21
C MET A 128 14.54 1.28 -4.50
N GLN A 129 14.26 2.39 -5.20
CA GLN A 129 15.01 2.76 -6.40
C GLN A 129 16.50 2.99 -6.11
N TYR A 130 16.85 3.63 -4.99
CA TYR A 130 18.24 3.85 -4.60
C TYR A 130 18.94 2.55 -4.18
N VAL A 131 18.25 1.66 -3.49
CA VAL A 131 18.85 0.44 -2.94
C VAL A 131 18.90 -0.69 -3.96
N TYR A 132 17.84 -0.87 -4.75
CA TYR A 132 17.69 -2.00 -5.68
C TYR A 132 17.65 -1.62 -7.16
N GLY A 133 17.77 -0.35 -7.51
CA GLY A 133 17.63 0.12 -8.88
C GLY A 133 16.21 0.06 -9.44
N GLY A 134 15.23 -0.38 -8.65
CA GLY A 134 13.85 -0.53 -9.08
C GLY A 134 12.89 -0.80 -7.93
N PHE A 135 11.60 -0.81 -8.23
CA PHE A 135 10.54 -1.13 -7.27
C PHE A 135 9.99 -2.54 -7.58
N TRP A 136 10.63 -3.53 -6.99
CA TRP A 136 10.34 -4.95 -7.21
C TRP A 136 9.64 -5.54 -5.98
N GLY A 137 8.84 -6.56 -6.19
CA GLY A 137 8.16 -7.30 -5.13
C GLY A 137 8.13 -8.79 -5.44
N LEU A 138 7.86 -9.59 -4.41
CA LEU A 138 7.62 -11.02 -4.54
C LEU A 138 6.30 -11.28 -5.28
N ASP A 139 6.26 -12.34 -6.09
CA ASP A 139 5.00 -12.86 -6.60
C ASP A 139 4.13 -13.34 -5.42
N PRO A 140 2.88 -12.84 -5.29
CA PRO A 140 2.02 -13.27 -4.20
C PRO A 140 1.79 -14.78 -4.10
N GLU A 141 1.88 -15.51 -5.21
CA GLU A 141 1.73 -16.97 -5.25
C GLU A 141 2.85 -17.72 -4.49
N GLU A 142 3.98 -17.07 -4.24
CA GLU A 142 5.09 -17.63 -3.47
C GLU A 142 4.92 -17.46 -1.95
N ILE A 143 4.01 -16.62 -1.48
CA ILE A 143 3.80 -16.38 -0.04
C ILE A 143 3.51 -17.69 0.73
N PRO A 144 2.64 -18.62 0.24
CA PRO A 144 2.36 -19.87 0.96
C PRO A 144 3.55 -20.81 1.17
N SER A 145 4.61 -20.68 0.37
CA SER A 145 5.84 -21.48 0.50
C SER A 145 6.87 -20.89 1.48
N SER A 146 6.66 -19.64 1.91
CA SER A 146 7.53 -18.97 2.88
C SER A 146 7.50 -19.63 4.24
N LYS A 147 8.66 -19.70 4.93
CA LYS A 147 8.81 -20.27 6.28
C LYS A 147 8.86 -19.20 7.36
N LEU A 148 9.26 -17.99 7.00
CA LEU A 148 9.20 -16.80 7.85
C LEU A 148 8.51 -15.69 7.07
N ILE A 149 7.52 -15.06 7.69
CA ILE A 149 6.79 -13.93 7.12
C ILE A 149 6.79 -12.79 8.11
N ILE A 150 7.07 -11.58 7.64
CA ILE A 150 7.03 -10.37 8.44
C ILE A 150 6.15 -9.35 7.73
N PHE A 151 5.07 -8.93 8.38
CA PHE A 151 4.33 -7.75 7.99
C PHE A 151 4.82 -6.56 8.81
N TRP A 152 5.35 -5.56 8.14
CA TRP A 152 5.94 -4.39 8.78
C TRP A 152 5.22 -3.11 8.33
N GLY A 153 4.54 -2.45 9.26
CA GLY A 153 3.71 -1.27 8.99
C GLY A 153 2.54 -1.57 8.05
N LEU A 154 1.98 -2.78 8.15
CA LEU A 154 0.93 -3.29 7.28
C LEU A 154 -0.20 -3.92 8.07
N ASN A 155 -1.40 -3.37 7.95
CA ASN A 155 -2.62 -3.97 8.47
C ASN A 155 -3.19 -5.00 7.48
N GLY A 156 -2.64 -6.22 7.48
CA GLY A 156 -3.01 -7.28 6.55
C GLY A 156 -4.52 -7.61 6.54
N PRO A 157 -5.17 -7.81 7.71
CA PRO A 157 -6.59 -8.16 7.78
C PRO A 157 -7.54 -7.14 7.15
N TRP A 158 -7.14 -5.87 7.02
CA TRP A 158 -8.00 -4.79 6.52
C TRP A 158 -7.56 -4.22 5.18
N SER A 159 -6.26 -4.10 4.95
CA SER A 159 -5.73 -3.43 3.77
C SER A 159 -5.13 -4.37 2.72
N ASN A 160 -4.82 -5.62 3.08
CA ASN A 160 -4.29 -6.64 2.17
C ASN A 160 -4.90 -8.02 2.43
N LEU A 161 -6.22 -8.14 2.27
CA LEU A 161 -6.97 -9.34 2.63
C LEU A 161 -6.54 -10.59 1.83
N HIS A 162 -6.23 -10.43 0.54
CA HIS A 162 -5.80 -11.56 -0.30
C HIS A 162 -4.42 -12.06 0.12
N GLY A 163 -3.43 -11.17 0.27
CA GLY A 163 -2.11 -11.54 0.79
C GLY A 163 -2.19 -12.12 2.20
N TYR A 164 -3.04 -11.57 3.06
CA TYR A 164 -3.25 -12.11 4.41
C TYR A 164 -3.85 -13.52 4.42
N ASN A 165 -4.71 -13.87 3.45
CA ASN A 165 -5.20 -15.23 3.29
C ASN A 165 -4.09 -16.20 2.90
N MET A 166 -3.16 -15.78 2.03
CA MET A 166 -1.99 -16.56 1.68
C MET A 166 -1.04 -16.74 2.89
N VAL A 167 -0.85 -15.70 3.70
CA VAL A 167 -0.12 -15.82 4.98
C VAL A 167 -0.78 -16.83 5.91
N LYS A 168 -2.12 -16.86 6.01
CA LYS A 168 -2.83 -17.90 6.80
C LYS A 168 -2.51 -19.31 6.32
N GLN A 169 -2.37 -19.50 5.00
CA GLN A 169 -1.99 -20.81 4.43
C GLN A 169 -0.56 -21.16 4.84
N ALA A 170 0.39 -20.24 4.69
CA ALA A 170 1.78 -20.45 5.11
C ALA A 170 1.89 -20.80 6.61
N VAL A 171 1.17 -20.08 7.47
CA VAL A 171 1.17 -20.34 8.93
C VAL A 171 0.58 -21.71 9.26
N ARG A 172 -0.49 -22.14 8.57
CA ARG A 172 -1.03 -23.52 8.73
C ARG A 172 0.00 -24.58 8.32
N ASN A 173 0.89 -24.25 7.40
CA ASN A 173 2.00 -25.09 6.94
C ASN A 173 3.26 -24.94 7.82
N GLY A 174 3.15 -24.30 8.98
CA GLY A 174 4.22 -24.15 9.96
C GLY A 174 5.13 -22.93 9.80
N ALA A 175 4.75 -21.96 8.96
CA ALA A 175 5.52 -20.72 8.85
C ALA A 175 5.42 -19.88 10.13
N LYS A 176 6.54 -19.30 10.56
CA LYS A 176 6.58 -18.28 11.61
C LYS A 176 6.13 -16.93 11.04
N PHE A 177 5.31 -16.20 11.79
CA PHE A 177 4.77 -14.94 11.33
C PHE A 177 4.92 -13.83 12.37
N TYR A 178 5.48 -12.69 11.94
CA TYR A 178 5.60 -11.49 12.75
C TYR A 178 4.76 -10.35 12.17
N VAL A 179 4.21 -9.52 13.06
CA VAL A 179 3.56 -8.27 12.72
C VAL A 179 4.23 -7.15 13.50
N ILE A 180 4.94 -6.26 12.79
CA ILE A 180 5.59 -5.07 13.35
C ILE A 180 4.70 -3.88 13.03
N ASP A 181 3.96 -3.42 14.01
CA ASP A 181 2.98 -2.32 13.85
C ASP A 181 2.68 -1.73 15.24
N PRO A 182 2.51 -0.41 15.39
CA PRO A 182 2.08 0.19 16.66
C PRO A 182 0.75 -0.37 17.16
N LEU A 183 -0.14 -0.77 16.25
CA LEU A 183 -1.45 -1.31 16.58
C LEU A 183 -1.50 -2.83 16.35
N LYS A 184 -2.19 -3.53 17.22
CA LYS A 184 -2.46 -4.96 17.02
C LYS A 184 -3.47 -5.17 15.90
N THR A 185 -2.99 -5.51 14.70
CA THR A 185 -3.79 -5.59 13.48
C THR A 185 -4.44 -6.95 13.22
N GLY A 186 -4.39 -7.88 14.17
CA GLY A 186 -4.96 -9.22 14.02
C GLY A 186 -4.63 -10.12 15.19
N LYS A 187 -5.05 -11.40 15.08
CA LYS A 187 -4.80 -12.44 16.10
C LYS A 187 -3.69 -13.42 15.69
N LEU A 188 -3.22 -13.34 14.46
CA LEU A 188 -2.25 -14.27 13.90
C LEU A 188 -0.84 -13.66 13.99
N GLY A 189 0.14 -14.51 14.34
CA GLY A 189 1.54 -14.11 14.42
C GLY A 189 1.93 -13.44 15.74
N LYS A 190 3.25 -13.29 15.93
CA LYS A 190 3.83 -12.55 17.05
C LYS A 190 3.77 -11.06 16.74
N HIS A 191 3.08 -10.29 17.57
CA HIS A 191 2.96 -8.85 17.42
C HIS A 191 4.10 -8.14 18.17
N LEU A 192 4.84 -7.32 17.45
CA LEU A 192 5.86 -6.43 17.98
C LEU A 192 5.31 -5.00 17.92
N ALA A 193 4.87 -4.48 19.05
CA ALA A 193 4.24 -3.17 19.18
C ALA A 193 5.29 -2.06 19.17
N ILE A 194 5.81 -1.74 18.00
CA ILE A 194 6.86 -0.75 17.83
C ILE A 194 6.33 0.66 18.08
N LYS A 195 7.14 1.50 18.73
CA LYS A 195 6.84 2.92 18.85
C LYS A 195 6.81 3.59 17.47
N PRO A 196 5.77 4.40 17.16
CA PRO A 196 5.68 5.09 15.88
C PRO A 196 6.96 5.84 15.51
N ASN A 197 7.33 5.83 14.22
CA ASN A 197 8.50 6.51 13.67
C ASN A 197 9.87 5.98 14.14
N THR A 198 9.94 4.73 14.58
CA THR A 198 11.21 4.11 15.01
C THR A 198 11.60 2.90 14.19
N ASP A 199 10.92 2.67 13.07
CA ASP A 199 11.13 1.52 12.17
C ASP A 199 12.58 1.44 11.65
N GLY A 200 13.14 2.58 11.24
CA GLY A 200 14.53 2.66 10.78
C GLY A 200 15.54 2.30 11.89
N VAL A 201 15.23 2.66 13.14
CA VAL A 201 16.06 2.30 14.29
C VAL A 201 16.04 0.78 14.52
N LEU A 202 14.86 0.15 14.43
CA LEU A 202 14.74 -1.30 14.53
C LEU A 202 15.53 -1.99 13.41
N ALA A 203 15.40 -1.52 12.17
CA ALA A 203 16.11 -2.09 11.03
C ALA A 203 17.64 -2.01 11.19
N LEU A 204 18.16 -0.86 11.68
CA LEU A 204 19.59 -0.70 11.97
C LEU A 204 20.05 -1.57 13.14
N GLY A 205 19.22 -1.76 14.16
CA GLY A 205 19.50 -2.66 15.27
C GLY A 205 19.59 -4.12 14.85
N ILE A 206 18.64 -4.59 14.04
CA ILE A 206 18.68 -5.93 13.43
C ILE A 206 19.99 -6.09 12.62
N ALA A 207 20.30 -5.13 11.77
CA ALA A 207 21.51 -5.15 10.96
C ALA A 207 22.78 -5.19 11.82
N ASN A 208 22.88 -4.34 12.85
CA ASN A 208 24.02 -4.33 13.76
C ASN A 208 24.20 -5.68 14.46
N TYR A 209 23.12 -6.25 14.99
CA TYR A 209 23.18 -7.54 15.67
C TYR A 209 23.64 -8.65 14.71
N LEU A 210 23.10 -8.73 13.52
CA LEU A 210 23.47 -9.73 12.52
C LEU A 210 24.94 -9.58 12.09
N ILE A 211 25.42 -8.35 11.87
CA ILE A 211 26.79 -8.08 11.46
C ILE A 211 27.77 -8.43 12.59
N THR A 212 27.52 -7.98 13.81
CA THR A 212 28.41 -8.22 14.96
C THR A 212 28.46 -9.68 15.39
N SER A 213 27.35 -10.41 15.21
CA SER A 213 27.23 -11.84 15.46
C SER A 213 27.72 -12.69 14.29
N ASN A 214 28.21 -12.08 13.20
CA ASN A 214 28.64 -12.76 11.98
C ASN A 214 27.55 -13.64 11.35
N MET A 215 26.28 -13.19 11.47
CA MET A 215 25.08 -13.86 10.96
C MET A 215 24.61 -13.21 9.65
N TYR A 216 25.44 -13.23 8.62
CA TYR A 216 25.09 -12.73 7.29
C TYR A 216 25.84 -13.49 6.20
N ASP A 217 25.34 -13.47 4.98
CA ASP A 217 25.95 -14.08 3.82
C ASP A 217 27.10 -13.22 3.30
N LYS A 218 28.34 -13.56 3.67
CA LYS A 218 29.53 -12.81 3.29
C LYS A 218 29.79 -12.84 1.80
N GLU A 219 29.56 -13.98 1.16
CA GLU A 219 29.77 -14.15 -0.28
C GLU A 219 28.80 -13.27 -1.06
N HIS A 220 27.53 -13.26 -0.65
CA HIS A 220 26.52 -12.38 -1.25
C HIS A 220 26.86 -10.90 -1.07
N VAL A 221 27.27 -10.52 0.15
CA VAL A 221 27.66 -9.11 0.45
C VAL A 221 28.82 -8.68 -0.43
N GLU A 222 29.87 -9.50 -0.53
CA GLU A 222 31.07 -9.19 -1.30
C GLU A 222 30.80 -9.10 -2.80
N LYS A 223 29.99 -10.01 -3.35
CA LYS A 223 29.74 -10.08 -4.80
C LYS A 223 28.64 -9.15 -5.31
N TYR A 224 27.61 -8.90 -4.51
CA TYR A 224 26.37 -8.30 -4.99
C TYR A 224 25.95 -7.01 -4.29
N THR A 225 26.73 -6.52 -3.32
CA THR A 225 26.41 -5.27 -2.63
C THR A 225 27.49 -4.21 -2.79
N HIS A 226 27.11 -2.96 -2.67
CA HIS A 226 28.00 -1.81 -2.64
C HIS A 226 27.76 -0.99 -1.38
N GLY A 227 28.83 -0.47 -0.75
CA GLY A 227 28.70 0.40 0.41
C GLY A 227 28.47 -0.33 1.74
N PHE A 228 28.74 -1.64 1.82
CA PHE A 228 28.52 -2.42 3.04
C PHE A 228 29.33 -1.90 4.24
N GLU A 229 30.58 -1.48 4.04
CA GLU A 229 31.41 -0.95 5.14
C GLU A 229 30.85 0.35 5.71
N GLN A 230 30.37 1.26 4.84
CA GLN A 230 29.72 2.49 5.28
C GLN A 230 28.41 2.21 6.04
N PHE A 231 27.63 1.23 5.55
CA PHE A 231 26.42 0.78 6.23
C PHE A 231 26.72 0.16 7.59
N ARG A 232 27.75 -0.67 7.68
CA ARG A 232 28.25 -1.27 8.95
C ARG A 232 28.61 -0.21 9.97
N GLU A 233 29.34 0.85 9.56
CA GLU A 233 29.69 1.95 10.45
C GLU A 233 28.47 2.70 10.99
N VAL A 234 27.45 2.92 10.15
CA VAL A 234 26.17 3.52 10.60
C VAL A 234 25.47 2.59 11.58
N ALA A 235 25.39 1.29 11.28
CA ALA A 235 24.70 0.31 12.11
C ALA A 235 25.33 0.13 13.50
N LYS A 236 26.65 0.28 13.66
CA LYS A 236 27.36 0.16 14.95
C LYS A 236 26.76 1.02 16.08
N GLY A 237 26.18 2.16 15.74
CA GLY A 237 25.52 3.05 16.72
C GLY A 237 24.22 2.50 17.31
N PHE A 238 23.74 1.32 16.88
CA PHE A 238 22.41 0.80 17.20
C PHE A 238 22.50 -0.59 17.84
N ASP A 239 23.09 -0.67 19.05
CA ASP A 239 23.03 -1.87 19.87
C ASP A 239 21.61 -2.21 20.33
N LEU A 240 21.38 -3.45 20.78
CA LEU A 240 20.04 -3.93 21.12
C LEU A 240 19.42 -3.14 22.28
N GLU A 241 20.20 -2.73 23.26
CA GLU A 241 19.74 -1.96 24.41
C GLU A 241 19.29 -0.56 24.02
N ARG A 242 20.06 0.10 23.16
CA ARG A 242 19.69 1.40 22.61
C ARG A 242 18.42 1.30 21.75
N VAL A 243 18.35 0.31 20.88
CA VAL A 243 17.19 0.06 20.01
C VAL A 243 15.96 -0.21 20.85
N SER A 244 16.06 -1.07 21.86
CA SER A 244 14.98 -1.37 22.81
C SER A 244 14.41 -0.11 23.45
N ARG A 245 15.27 0.76 24.00
CA ARG A 245 14.82 2.03 24.60
C ARG A 245 14.13 2.98 23.63
N ILE A 246 14.51 2.96 22.35
CA ILE A 246 13.94 3.88 21.35
C ILE A 246 12.64 3.32 20.77
N THR A 247 12.57 2.01 20.55
CA THR A 247 11.45 1.35 19.87
C THR A 247 10.36 0.86 20.80
N ASP A 248 10.61 0.83 22.12
CA ASP A 248 9.78 0.21 23.18
C ASP A 248 9.62 -1.33 22.99
N LEU A 249 10.47 -1.98 22.17
CA LEU A 249 10.52 -3.43 22.04
C LEU A 249 11.53 -4.03 23.04
N SER A 250 11.28 -5.25 23.50
CA SER A 250 12.26 -5.93 24.37
C SER A 250 13.52 -6.35 23.57
N VAL A 251 14.65 -6.38 24.26
CA VAL A 251 15.92 -6.86 23.67
C VAL A 251 15.77 -8.30 23.14
N GLU A 252 15.01 -9.12 23.87
CA GLU A 252 14.70 -10.51 23.51
C GLU A 252 13.91 -10.61 22.21
N ASP A 253 12.90 -9.76 22.03
CA ASP A 253 12.09 -9.73 20.81
C ASP A 253 12.91 -9.31 19.59
N ILE A 254 13.79 -8.30 19.75
CA ILE A 254 14.65 -7.83 18.67
C ILE A 254 15.67 -8.91 18.30
N ARG A 255 16.26 -9.57 19.29
CA ARG A 255 17.21 -10.67 19.09
C ARG A 255 16.55 -11.85 18.39
N GLU A 256 15.39 -12.31 18.88
CA GLU A 256 14.65 -13.42 18.29
C GLU A 256 14.29 -13.13 16.82
N LEU A 257 13.76 -11.95 16.53
CA LEU A 257 13.45 -11.53 15.16
C LEU A 257 14.69 -11.55 14.25
N SER A 258 15.82 -11.05 14.76
CA SER A 258 17.09 -11.03 14.02
C SER A 258 17.61 -12.42 13.71
N GLU A 259 17.61 -13.30 14.71
CA GLU A 259 18.05 -14.70 14.54
C GLU A 259 17.14 -15.48 13.61
N ASP A 260 15.83 -15.29 13.69
CA ASP A 260 14.87 -15.89 12.76
C ASP A 260 15.10 -15.44 11.33
N LEU A 261 15.36 -14.16 11.11
CA LEU A 261 15.70 -13.61 9.80
C LEU A 261 16.95 -14.24 9.19
N TYR A 262 17.91 -14.64 10.02
CA TYR A 262 19.10 -15.34 9.55
C TYR A 262 18.84 -16.83 9.30
N ARG A 263 18.14 -17.50 10.23
CA ARG A 263 18.05 -18.98 10.26
C ARG A 263 16.91 -19.54 9.40
N ILE A 264 15.80 -18.81 9.26
CA ILE A 264 14.59 -19.35 8.61
C ILE A 264 14.50 -18.90 7.16
N ARG A 265 14.52 -19.87 6.26
CA ARG A 265 14.43 -19.65 4.81
C ARG A 265 13.39 -20.58 4.16
N PRO A 266 12.71 -20.18 3.08
CA PRO A 266 12.65 -18.83 2.53
C PRO A 266 11.90 -17.87 3.46
N SER A 267 12.34 -16.60 3.49
CA SER A 267 11.72 -15.54 4.28
C SER A 267 11.12 -14.46 3.37
N PHE A 268 10.00 -13.87 3.81
CA PHE A 268 9.29 -12.81 3.10
C PHE A 268 9.00 -11.65 4.04
N ILE A 269 9.42 -10.45 3.66
CA ILE A 269 9.12 -9.21 4.38
C ILE A 269 8.20 -8.37 3.52
N HIS A 270 6.97 -8.12 4.00
CA HIS A 270 6.04 -7.21 3.36
C HIS A 270 6.07 -5.85 4.05
N LEU A 271 6.74 -4.90 3.43
CA LEU A 271 6.78 -3.52 3.89
C LEU A 271 5.48 -2.81 3.51
N GLY A 272 4.72 -2.38 4.50
CA GLY A 272 3.51 -1.59 4.30
C GLY A 272 3.80 -0.09 4.18
N PHE A 273 2.78 0.69 3.82
CA PHE A 273 2.92 2.14 3.73
C PHE A 273 3.05 2.83 5.10
N GLY A 274 2.78 2.13 6.19
CA GLY A 274 2.93 2.66 7.55
C GLY A 274 4.34 3.17 7.83
N ILE A 275 5.37 2.42 7.39
CA ILE A 275 6.78 2.75 7.65
C ILE A 275 7.29 4.03 6.96
N GLN A 276 6.52 4.63 6.06
CA GLN A 276 6.90 5.85 5.32
C GLN A 276 5.96 7.03 5.60
N LYS A 277 5.11 6.94 6.63
CA LYS A 277 4.15 7.98 7.01
C LYS A 277 4.58 8.72 8.27
N HIS A 278 5.84 9.13 8.28
CA HIS A 278 6.47 9.85 9.38
C HIS A 278 6.86 11.27 8.94
N LEU A 279 6.91 12.18 9.90
CA LEU A 279 7.39 13.55 9.72
C LEU A 279 8.90 13.60 9.92
#